data_daffb0972c8fb6e884559dfb2d2c3c43
#
_entry.id   daffb0972c8fb6e884559dfb2d2c3c43
#
_cell.length_a   1.000
_cell.length_b   1.000
_cell.length_c   1.000
_cell.angle_alpha   90.00
_cell.angle_beta   90.00
_cell.angle_gamma   90.00
#
_symmetry.space_group_name_H-M   'P 1'
#
loop_
_entity.id
_entity.type
_entity.pdbx_description
1 polymer ?
#
loop_
_entity_poly.entity_id
_entity_poly.type
_entity_poly.pdbx_seq_one_letter_code
_entity_poly.pdbx_strand_id
1 'polypeptide(L)'
;MAGASFFLRNVNVIVRGSTRGTRSFLLFENRNRHFYRCASTQTRHRISSTFAGRTFIIVSNLACTGVLYAQMHGESGDRMPDDRAERDTDYDLVVLGGGSGGLAAAKEAASLGAKVAVLDYVTPTPIGTKWGLGGTCVNVGCIPKKLMHQAALLGEAVHDAKSYGWEFPDADNIKHNWETLRENVQNHIKSVNWVTRVELRDKKVEYINGLGAFKDANSVMTMTKQGERTLTSKYFLIAVGGRPRYNEIPGAVEYGITSDDLFSYTKPPGKTLVIGAGYIGLECAGFLRGLGYEATVMVRSVVLREFDQQMGGLIRAALAERGVRFLDKCVPVKVDKQADEKLSVTYKNADGEEFTDTYDTVLFAIGRRALTAQLNLDKAGVTLASDGEKIDAVNEQTNVPHIFAVGDVLYKKPELTPVAIHAGRLLARRLFGGSNVTMDYDNVATTVFTPMEYACVGLSEEAATARHGADNIEIYHAFYKPTEFFIPQKSILQCYLKVIALREGDQKVIGMHFIGPQAGEVIQGFAAAVKSNLTMNTLMSTVGIHPTVAEEFTRINITKRSGKDPNPASCCS
;
A
#
# COMPACT_ATOMS: atom_id res chain seq x y z
N MET A 1 -27.48 4.78 28.93
CA MET A 1 -27.09 3.57 29.66
C MET A 1 -27.77 2.38 28.98
N ALA A 2 -27.04 1.60 28.23
CA ALA A 2 -27.40 0.23 27.84
C ALA A 2 -26.10 -0.39 27.31
N GLY A 3 -25.53 -1.31 28.09
CA GLY A 3 -24.29 -2.00 27.78
C GLY A 3 -24.51 -3.12 26.77
N ALA A 4 -23.70 -3.19 25.75
CA ALA A 4 -23.62 -4.33 24.84
C ALA A 4 -22.59 -5.32 25.37
N SER A 5 -23.09 -6.47 25.78
CA SER A 5 -22.31 -7.63 26.23
C SER A 5 -21.88 -8.46 25.03
N PHE A 6 -20.57 -8.56 24.76
CA PHE A 6 -20.04 -9.49 23.77
C PHE A 6 -19.79 -10.85 24.41
N PHE A 7 -20.52 -11.86 23.95
CA PHE A 7 -20.29 -13.27 24.28
C PHE A 7 -19.14 -13.83 23.42
N LEU A 8 -18.02 -14.14 24.04
CA LEU A 8 -17.03 -15.03 23.48
C LEU A 8 -17.36 -16.47 23.88
N ARG A 9 -17.70 -17.32 22.91
CA ARG A 9 -17.89 -18.75 23.10
C ARG A 9 -16.52 -19.44 23.25
N ASN A 10 -16.39 -20.21 24.32
CA ASN A 10 -15.25 -21.09 24.62
C ASN A 10 -15.08 -22.15 23.52
N VAL A 11 -13.89 -22.26 22.96
CA VAL A 11 -13.52 -23.41 22.12
C VAL A 11 -12.74 -24.38 22.99
N ASN A 12 -13.33 -25.52 23.29
CA ASN A 12 -12.66 -26.64 23.95
C ASN A 12 -12.00 -27.53 22.88
N VAL A 13 -10.67 -27.61 22.86
CA VAL A 13 -9.94 -28.58 22.06
C VAL A 13 -9.60 -29.77 22.96
N ILE A 14 -10.19 -30.92 22.66
CA ILE A 14 -9.86 -32.19 23.34
C ILE A 14 -8.87 -32.95 22.47
N VAL A 15 -7.64 -33.12 22.95
CA VAL A 15 -6.66 -34.04 22.37
C VAL A 15 -6.65 -35.32 23.15
N ARG A 16 -7.12 -36.43 22.54
CA ARG A 16 -7.01 -37.79 23.12
C ARG A 16 -5.72 -38.45 22.66
N GLY A 17 -4.77 -38.56 23.55
CA GLY A 17 -3.62 -39.44 23.38
C GLY A 17 -3.80 -40.69 24.25
N SER A 18 -3.79 -41.90 23.65
CA SER A 18 -3.92 -43.15 24.34
C SER A 18 -2.54 -43.77 24.58
N THR A 19 -2.03 -43.66 25.81
CA THR A 19 -1.05 -44.59 26.34
C THR A 19 -1.35 -44.85 27.81
N ARG A 20 -1.31 -46.07 28.21
CA ARG A 20 -1.65 -46.55 29.57
C ARG A 20 -0.81 -45.87 30.65
N GLY A 21 -1.48 -45.24 31.59
CA GLY A 21 -0.93 -44.86 32.88
C GLY A 21 -0.53 -43.37 32.99
N THR A 22 -1.32 -42.64 33.69
CA THR A 22 -1.25 -41.26 34.20
C THR A 22 -1.95 -40.17 33.35
N ARG A 23 -3.10 -39.76 33.89
CA ARG A 23 -3.83 -38.58 33.39
C ARG A 23 -3.22 -37.32 34.01
N SER A 24 -2.68 -36.43 33.16
CA SER A 24 -2.34 -35.07 33.57
C SER A 24 -3.34 -34.11 32.92
N PHE A 25 -4.10 -33.41 33.77
CA PHE A 25 -4.98 -32.33 33.33
C PHE A 25 -4.18 -31.02 33.40
N LEU A 26 -4.11 -30.31 32.30
CA LEU A 26 -3.67 -28.90 32.27
C LEU A 26 -4.93 -28.03 32.23
N LEU A 27 -5.22 -27.37 33.34
CA LEU A 27 -6.22 -26.31 33.44
C LEU A 27 -5.52 -24.97 33.14
N PHE A 28 -5.97 -24.27 32.11
CA PHE A 28 -5.60 -22.89 31.89
C PHE A 28 -6.71 -22.00 32.49
N GLU A 29 -6.40 -21.36 33.61
CA GLU A 29 -7.23 -20.31 34.19
C GLU A 29 -6.69 -18.94 33.76
N ASN A 30 -7.52 -18.17 33.10
CA ASN A 30 -7.18 -16.82 32.62
C ASN A 30 -7.46 -15.81 33.75
N ARG A 31 -6.44 -15.46 34.52
CA ARG A 31 -6.47 -14.25 35.37
C ARG A 31 -5.25 -13.39 35.13
N ASN A 32 -5.53 -12.14 34.82
CA ASN A 32 -4.59 -11.04 34.63
C ASN A 32 -3.41 -10.99 35.59
N ARG A 33 -2.26 -10.65 35.03
CA ARG A 33 -1.04 -10.04 35.58
C ARG A 33 0.11 -10.96 35.97
N HIS A 34 1.23 -10.62 35.35
CA HIS A 34 2.63 -10.73 35.74
C HIS A 34 3.45 -11.99 35.40
N PHE A 35 4.52 -11.71 34.66
CA PHE A 35 5.83 -12.36 34.62
C PHE A 35 5.87 -13.87 34.34
N TYR A 36 6.23 -14.20 33.10
CA TYR A 36 6.78 -15.52 32.80
C TYR A 36 8.25 -15.61 33.24
N ARG A 37 8.50 -16.36 34.30
CA ARG A 37 9.81 -16.98 34.55
C ARG A 37 9.78 -18.39 33.94
N CYS A 38 10.62 -18.62 32.94
CA CYS A 38 10.82 -19.97 32.38
C CYS A 38 11.79 -20.71 33.27
N ALA A 39 11.31 -21.76 33.98
CA ALA A 39 12.17 -22.71 34.68
C ALA A 39 12.43 -23.87 33.72
N SER A 40 13.70 -24.08 33.35
CA SER A 40 14.14 -25.20 32.53
C SER A 40 14.30 -26.44 33.40
N THR A 41 13.50 -27.48 33.16
CA THR A 41 13.80 -28.85 33.58
C THR A 41 14.05 -29.70 32.34
N GLN A 42 15.28 -30.10 32.14
CA GLN A 42 15.68 -31.03 31.09
C GLN A 42 15.21 -32.44 31.45
N THR A 43 14.34 -33.02 30.64
CA THR A 43 14.09 -34.45 30.62
C THR A 43 14.46 -34.98 29.24
N ARG A 44 15.55 -35.74 29.18
CA ARG A 44 15.98 -36.46 27.97
C ARG A 44 15.17 -37.74 27.82
N HIS A 45 14.36 -37.89 26.80
CA HIS A 45 13.83 -39.17 26.35
C HIS A 45 14.61 -39.66 25.14
N ARG A 46 15.26 -40.83 25.28
CA ARG A 46 15.83 -41.57 24.15
C ARG A 46 14.76 -42.53 23.63
N ILE A 47 14.46 -42.45 22.37
CA ILE A 47 13.71 -43.47 21.64
C ILE A 47 14.66 -44.10 20.63
N SER A 48 14.95 -45.40 20.76
CA SER A 48 15.71 -46.17 19.77
C SER A 48 14.76 -47.08 19.01
N SER A 49 14.83 -47.08 17.69
CA SER A 49 14.24 -48.12 16.85
C SER A 49 15.32 -48.69 15.95
N THR A 50 15.41 -50.01 15.92
CA THR A 50 16.38 -50.73 15.09
C THR A 50 15.64 -51.39 13.93
N PHE A 51 16.01 -51.04 12.72
CA PHE A 51 15.63 -51.79 11.52
C PHE A 51 16.85 -51.91 10.59
N ALA A 52 17.16 -53.15 10.18
CA ALA A 52 18.18 -53.48 9.18
C ALA A 52 19.60 -52.94 9.46
N GLY A 53 20.14 -53.18 10.68
CA GLY A 53 21.59 -53.08 10.93
C GLY A 53 22.19 -51.68 10.94
N ARG A 54 21.40 -50.62 10.93
CA ARG A 54 21.87 -49.23 11.12
C ARG A 54 21.01 -48.51 12.13
N THR A 55 21.65 -48.00 13.17
CA THR A 55 21.00 -47.18 14.21
C THR A 55 20.94 -45.73 13.76
N PHE A 56 19.73 -45.18 13.60
CA PHE A 56 19.53 -43.74 13.41
C PHE A 56 19.08 -43.12 14.73
N ILE A 57 19.78 -42.11 15.18
CA ILE A 57 19.40 -41.31 16.33
C ILE A 57 18.68 -40.08 15.78
N ILE A 58 17.35 -40.00 15.95
CA ILE A 58 16.58 -38.79 15.65
C ILE A 58 16.55 -37.95 16.93
N VAL A 59 17.24 -36.81 16.92
CA VAL A 59 17.15 -35.80 17.97
C VAL A 59 16.16 -34.75 17.49
N SER A 60 14.94 -34.78 18.02
CA SER A 60 13.97 -33.70 17.79
C SER A 60 14.32 -32.54 18.72
N ASN A 61 15.01 -31.52 18.19
CA ASN A 61 15.15 -30.23 18.84
C ASN A 61 14.01 -29.33 18.42
N LEU A 62 12.98 -29.24 19.24
CA LEU A 62 12.09 -28.11 19.30
C LEU A 62 12.66 -27.14 20.35
N ALA A 63 13.61 -26.33 19.95
CA ALA A 63 14.08 -25.21 20.75
C ALA A 63 14.18 -23.98 19.84
N CYS A 64 13.40 -22.96 20.20
CA CYS A 64 13.51 -21.55 19.84
C CYS A 64 14.56 -21.21 18.77
N THR A 65 14.13 -21.03 17.55
CA THR A 65 14.90 -20.40 16.48
C THR A 65 15.04 -18.89 16.76
N GLY A 66 15.97 -18.56 17.65
CA GLY A 66 16.26 -17.16 18.01
C GLY A 66 17.72 -16.83 18.24
N VAL A 67 18.62 -17.81 18.27
CA VAL A 67 20.01 -17.54 18.72
C VAL A 67 21.09 -18.28 17.90
N LEU A 68 20.85 -18.72 16.69
CA LEU A 68 21.91 -19.42 15.91
C LEU A 68 22.10 -18.87 14.50
N TYR A 69 22.10 -17.52 14.35
CA TYR A 69 22.50 -16.86 13.10
C TYR A 69 23.73 -15.95 13.26
N ALA A 70 24.43 -16.07 14.38
CA ALA A 70 25.52 -15.14 14.72
C ALA A 70 26.93 -15.76 14.73
N GLN A 71 27.16 -16.91 14.11
CA GLN A 71 28.52 -17.50 14.12
C GLN A 71 28.92 -18.24 12.84
N MET A 72 28.73 -17.64 11.67
CA MET A 72 29.49 -18.04 10.47
C MET A 72 29.43 -16.90 9.46
N HIS A 73 30.26 -15.90 9.62
CA HIS A 73 30.87 -15.07 8.59
C HIS A 73 31.68 -13.97 9.30
N GLY A 74 32.88 -14.34 9.69
CA GLY A 74 33.90 -13.36 10.01
C GLY A 74 34.48 -12.86 8.68
N GLU A 75 33.94 -11.78 8.18
CA GLU A 75 34.64 -10.86 7.32
C GLU A 75 34.47 -9.47 7.91
N SER A 76 35.60 -8.83 8.17
CA SER A 76 35.73 -7.47 8.67
C SER A 76 35.07 -6.49 7.70
N GLY A 77 33.77 -6.28 7.86
CA GLY A 77 33.10 -5.14 7.28
C GLY A 77 33.53 -3.89 8.04
N ASP A 78 34.19 -2.97 7.36
CA ASP A 78 34.55 -1.65 7.88
C ASP A 78 33.32 -1.02 8.53
N ARG A 79 33.35 -0.92 9.87
CA ARG A 79 32.49 0.02 10.59
C ARG A 79 32.81 1.39 10.03
N MET A 80 31.80 2.08 9.51
CA MET A 80 31.97 3.49 9.15
C MET A 80 32.64 4.19 10.35
N PRO A 81 33.74 4.92 10.12
CA PRO A 81 34.45 5.58 11.20
C PRO A 81 33.50 6.56 11.90
N ASP A 82 33.22 6.31 13.16
CA ASP A 82 32.49 7.25 14.01
C ASP A 82 33.48 8.28 14.56
N ASP A 83 34.01 9.10 13.65
CA ASP A 83 34.94 10.20 13.97
C ASP A 83 34.19 11.45 14.49
N ARG A 84 32.96 11.27 15.01
CA ARG A 84 32.24 12.37 15.67
C ARG A 84 32.49 12.30 17.16
N ALA A 85 33.28 13.25 17.66
CA ALA A 85 33.27 13.59 19.09
C ALA A 85 31.83 13.54 19.59
N GLU A 86 31.57 12.88 20.73
CA GLU A 86 30.27 12.84 21.40
C GLU A 86 29.71 14.27 21.53
N ARG A 87 28.89 14.65 20.53
CA ARG A 87 28.11 15.87 20.65
C ARG A 87 27.01 15.58 21.65
N ASP A 88 26.91 16.36 22.67
CA ASP A 88 25.78 16.35 23.59
C ASP A 88 24.56 16.84 22.78
N THR A 89 23.76 15.91 22.29
CA THR A 89 22.55 16.16 21.47
C THR A 89 21.31 15.76 22.24
N ASP A 90 20.20 16.48 22.00
CA ASP A 90 18.92 16.20 22.67
C ASP A 90 18.40 14.81 22.37
N TYR A 91 18.65 14.30 21.13
CA TYR A 91 18.13 13.03 20.62
C TYR A 91 19.20 12.25 19.82
N ASP A 92 19.00 10.94 19.73
CA ASP A 92 19.74 10.09 18.78
C ASP A 92 19.13 10.18 17.37
N LEU A 93 17.81 10.34 17.28
CA LEU A 93 17.08 10.47 16.01
C LEU A 93 15.95 11.49 16.14
N VAL A 94 15.94 12.49 15.24
CA VAL A 94 14.80 13.37 15.01
C VAL A 94 14.17 13.03 13.65
N VAL A 95 12.87 12.71 13.66
CA VAL A 95 12.09 12.36 12.47
C VAL A 95 11.18 13.51 12.09
N LEU A 96 11.29 14.00 10.87
CA LEU A 96 10.41 15.00 10.27
C LEU A 96 9.34 14.28 9.45
N GLY A 97 8.12 14.21 9.99
CA GLY A 97 6.97 13.56 9.38
C GLY A 97 6.50 12.31 10.12
N GLY A 98 5.30 12.38 10.69
CA GLY A 98 4.62 11.29 11.40
C GLY A 98 3.73 10.43 10.48
N GLY A 99 4.19 10.18 9.25
CA GLY A 99 3.58 9.25 8.32
C GLY A 99 4.11 7.82 8.47
N SER A 100 3.76 6.96 7.53
CA SER A 100 4.04 5.51 7.56
C SER A 100 5.53 5.19 7.76
N GLY A 101 6.41 5.81 6.98
CA GLY A 101 7.86 5.57 7.06
C GLY A 101 8.47 6.14 8.33
N GLY A 102 8.14 7.39 8.67
CA GLY A 102 8.68 8.06 9.85
C GLY A 102 8.29 7.38 11.14
N LEU A 103 7.01 7.01 11.31
CA LEU A 103 6.52 6.28 12.48
C LEU A 103 7.16 4.89 12.61
N ALA A 104 7.34 4.18 11.49
CA ALA A 104 7.97 2.87 11.50
C ALA A 104 9.44 2.96 11.93
N ALA A 105 10.19 3.92 11.38
CA ALA A 105 11.58 4.17 11.76
C ALA A 105 11.71 4.59 13.23
N ALA A 106 10.86 5.53 13.68
CA ALA A 106 10.89 6.04 15.06
C ALA A 106 10.62 4.93 16.08
N LYS A 107 9.58 4.12 15.84
CA LYS A 107 9.22 3.00 16.74
C LYS A 107 10.29 1.90 16.77
N GLU A 108 10.91 1.61 15.63
CA GLU A 108 11.99 0.64 15.54
C GLU A 108 13.25 1.14 16.25
N ALA A 109 13.68 2.39 15.99
CA ALA A 109 14.84 3.02 16.63
C ALA A 109 14.69 3.06 18.15
N ALA A 110 13.52 3.48 18.65
CA ALA A 110 13.23 3.49 20.08
C ALA A 110 13.26 2.09 20.71
N SER A 111 12.80 1.07 19.98
CA SER A 111 12.89 -0.32 20.44
C SER A 111 14.33 -0.84 20.52
N LEU A 112 15.25 -0.23 19.79
CA LEU A 112 16.70 -0.49 19.81
C LEU A 112 17.45 0.38 20.82
N GLY A 113 16.73 1.17 21.63
CA GLY A 113 17.30 1.98 22.72
C GLY A 113 17.60 3.43 22.35
N ALA A 114 17.33 3.87 21.13
CA ALA A 114 17.56 5.26 20.73
C ALA A 114 16.54 6.22 21.38
N LYS A 115 16.99 7.41 21.73
CA LYS A 115 16.15 8.54 22.16
C LYS A 115 15.61 9.25 20.92
N VAL A 116 14.29 9.20 20.70
CA VAL A 116 13.66 9.61 19.43
C VAL A 116 12.61 10.70 19.66
N ALA A 117 12.62 11.72 18.78
CA ALA A 117 11.52 12.66 18.62
C ALA A 117 10.92 12.56 17.20
N VAL A 118 9.59 12.69 17.10
CA VAL A 118 8.85 12.77 15.83
C VAL A 118 8.11 14.09 15.77
N LEU A 119 8.40 14.89 14.75
CA LEU A 119 7.65 16.10 14.42
C LEU A 119 6.64 15.76 13.33
N ASP A 120 5.38 16.15 13.54
CA ASP A 120 4.34 15.99 12.52
C ASP A 120 3.40 17.19 12.52
N TYR A 121 3.04 17.64 11.33
CA TYR A 121 2.13 18.77 11.15
C TYR A 121 1.35 18.62 9.85
N VAL A 122 0.03 18.80 9.94
CA VAL A 122 -0.85 18.80 8.78
C VAL A 122 -1.28 20.22 8.47
N THR A 123 -0.73 20.78 7.38
CA THR A 123 -1.23 22.02 6.79
C THR A 123 -2.65 21.78 6.26
N PRO A 124 -3.65 22.60 6.63
CA PRO A 124 -5.00 22.45 6.11
C PRO A 124 -5.03 22.45 4.59
N THR A 125 -5.99 21.71 3.98
CA THR A 125 -6.29 21.87 2.56
C THR A 125 -6.89 23.26 2.28
N PRO A 126 -7.00 23.69 1.01
CA PRO A 126 -7.66 24.96 0.69
C PRO A 126 -9.08 25.09 1.24
N ILE A 127 -9.85 23.98 1.32
CA ILE A 127 -11.18 23.96 1.93
C ILE A 127 -11.17 23.73 3.45
N GLY A 128 -10.00 23.67 4.07
CA GLY A 128 -9.82 23.59 5.53
C GLY A 128 -9.74 22.18 6.11
N THR A 129 -9.68 21.13 5.31
CA THR A 129 -9.57 19.75 5.81
C THR A 129 -8.26 19.53 6.57
N LYS A 130 -8.36 18.89 7.74
CA LYS A 130 -7.25 18.51 8.62
C LYS A 130 -7.44 17.09 9.10
N TRP A 131 -6.33 16.44 9.46
CA TRP A 131 -6.36 15.08 10.01
C TRP A 131 -5.32 14.87 11.10
N GLY A 132 -5.33 13.68 11.70
CA GLY A 132 -4.46 13.31 12.80
C GLY A 132 -3.15 12.67 12.37
N LEU A 133 -2.40 12.20 13.36
CA LEU A 133 -1.14 11.49 13.20
C LEU A 133 -1.33 10.18 12.39
N GLY A 134 -0.36 9.83 11.56
CA GLY A 134 -0.37 8.60 10.76
C GLY A 134 -0.16 8.82 9.26
N GLY A 135 -0.06 10.08 8.84
CA GLY A 135 0.22 10.47 7.45
C GLY A 135 -0.94 10.23 6.49
N THR A 136 -0.65 10.33 5.20
CA THR A 136 -1.62 10.20 4.09
C THR A 136 -2.36 8.86 4.11
N CYS A 137 -1.62 7.74 4.25
CA CYS A 137 -2.19 6.40 4.15
C CYS A 137 -3.34 6.16 5.14
N VAL A 138 -3.15 6.51 6.41
CA VAL A 138 -4.17 6.30 7.46
C VAL A 138 -5.35 7.24 7.28
N ASN A 139 -5.11 8.49 6.95
CA ASN A 139 -6.10 9.55 7.09
C ASN A 139 -6.85 9.87 5.80
N VAL A 140 -6.14 9.93 4.67
CA VAL A 140 -6.64 10.44 3.38
C VAL A 140 -6.14 9.61 2.18
N GLY A 141 -5.81 8.34 2.40
CA GLY A 141 -5.23 7.46 1.39
C GLY A 141 -5.72 6.02 1.50
N CYS A 142 -4.77 5.09 1.73
CA CYS A 142 -4.99 3.64 1.63
C CYS A 142 -6.14 3.12 2.48
N ILE A 143 -6.23 3.55 3.76
CA ILE A 143 -7.26 3.05 4.69
C ILE A 143 -8.66 3.49 4.28
N PRO A 144 -8.98 4.80 4.20
CA PRO A 144 -10.31 5.23 3.79
C PRO A 144 -10.65 4.76 2.37
N LYS A 145 -9.70 4.78 1.44
CA LYS A 145 -9.89 4.30 0.07
C LYS A 145 -10.32 2.84 0.03
N LYS A 146 -9.65 1.94 0.77
CA LYS A 146 -10.01 0.51 0.79
C LYS A 146 -11.37 0.27 1.43
N LEU A 147 -11.76 1.05 2.45
CA LEU A 147 -13.10 0.99 3.06
C LEU A 147 -14.20 1.46 2.09
N MET A 148 -13.96 2.54 1.34
CA MET A 148 -14.88 3.02 0.30
C MET A 148 -14.99 2.02 -0.87
N HIS A 149 -13.88 1.42 -1.30
CA HIS A 149 -13.84 0.35 -2.29
C HIS A 149 -14.67 -0.86 -1.82
N GLN A 150 -14.51 -1.31 -0.57
CA GLN A 150 -15.30 -2.41 -0.01
C GLN A 150 -16.80 -2.07 0.02
N ALA A 151 -17.16 -0.83 0.34
CA ALA A 151 -18.56 -0.41 0.31
C ALA A 151 -19.14 -0.46 -1.11
N ALA A 152 -18.35 -0.09 -2.13
CA ALA A 152 -18.76 -0.21 -3.54
C ALA A 152 -18.95 -1.68 -3.95
N LEU A 153 -18.03 -2.58 -3.57
CA LEU A 153 -18.15 -4.02 -3.84
C LEU A 153 -19.39 -4.63 -3.15
N LEU A 154 -19.73 -4.19 -1.94
CA LEU A 154 -20.96 -4.62 -1.26
C LEU A 154 -22.21 -4.19 -2.03
N GLY A 155 -22.21 -2.99 -2.64
CA GLY A 155 -23.29 -2.54 -3.52
C GLY A 155 -23.45 -3.46 -4.74
N GLU A 156 -22.35 -3.80 -5.42
CA GLU A 156 -22.38 -4.79 -6.52
C GLU A 156 -22.89 -6.16 -6.03
N ALA A 157 -22.42 -6.63 -4.87
CA ALA A 157 -22.81 -7.92 -4.31
C ALA A 157 -24.31 -8.03 -4.02
N VAL A 158 -24.97 -6.92 -3.64
CA VAL A 158 -26.44 -6.90 -3.45
C VAL A 158 -27.16 -7.16 -4.77
N HIS A 159 -26.71 -6.59 -5.88
CA HIS A 159 -27.28 -6.86 -7.20
C HIS A 159 -27.02 -8.31 -7.64
N ASP A 160 -25.80 -8.82 -7.44
CA ASP A 160 -25.45 -10.21 -7.76
C ASP A 160 -26.29 -11.21 -6.95
N ALA A 161 -26.58 -10.91 -5.69
CA ALA A 161 -27.30 -11.78 -4.77
C ALA A 161 -28.66 -12.24 -5.29
N LYS A 162 -29.37 -11.40 -6.09
CA LYS A 162 -30.61 -11.80 -6.77
C LYS A 162 -30.42 -13.05 -7.61
N SER A 163 -29.34 -13.11 -8.39
CA SER A 163 -29.04 -14.25 -9.26
C SER A 163 -28.74 -15.53 -8.46
N TYR A 164 -28.34 -15.38 -7.19
CA TYR A 164 -28.12 -16.49 -6.26
C TYR A 164 -29.33 -16.85 -5.40
N GLY A 165 -30.50 -16.29 -5.72
CA GLY A 165 -31.77 -16.62 -5.06
C GLY A 165 -32.07 -15.83 -3.79
N TRP A 166 -31.31 -14.76 -3.50
CA TRP A 166 -31.67 -13.86 -2.40
C TRP A 166 -32.83 -12.95 -2.80
N GLU A 167 -33.86 -12.90 -1.96
CA GLU A 167 -35.05 -12.08 -2.17
C GLU A 167 -34.93 -10.77 -1.36
N PHE A 168 -34.99 -9.64 -2.05
CA PHE A 168 -35.01 -8.30 -1.45
C PHE A 168 -36.31 -7.61 -1.86
N PRO A 169 -37.05 -6.99 -0.94
CA PRO A 169 -38.35 -6.36 -1.22
C PRO A 169 -38.32 -5.33 -2.35
N ASP A 170 -37.19 -4.62 -2.49
CA ASP A 170 -36.99 -3.58 -3.51
C ASP A 170 -35.52 -3.38 -3.82
N ALA A 171 -34.91 -4.42 -4.38
CA ALA A 171 -33.47 -4.44 -4.62
C ALA A 171 -32.98 -3.37 -5.62
N ASP A 172 -33.87 -2.87 -6.51
CA ASP A 172 -33.54 -1.84 -7.50
C ASP A 172 -33.58 -0.41 -6.88
N ASN A 173 -34.17 -0.26 -5.70
CA ASN A 173 -34.23 0.99 -4.95
C ASN A 173 -33.34 1.05 -3.71
N ILE A 174 -32.40 0.10 -3.56
CA ILE A 174 -31.41 0.16 -2.48
C ILE A 174 -30.53 1.39 -2.67
N LYS A 175 -30.57 2.28 -1.66
CA LYS A 175 -29.81 3.53 -1.68
C LYS A 175 -28.63 3.46 -0.72
N HIS A 176 -27.50 3.95 -1.16
CA HIS A 176 -26.32 4.15 -0.32
C HIS A 176 -26.45 5.44 0.51
N ASN A 177 -26.08 5.39 1.78
CA ASN A 177 -26.02 6.56 2.65
C ASN A 177 -24.56 7.01 2.82
N TRP A 178 -24.19 8.10 2.16
CA TRP A 178 -22.83 8.68 2.20
C TRP A 178 -22.42 9.10 3.62
N GLU A 179 -23.30 9.77 4.34
CA GLU A 179 -23.01 10.28 5.69
C GLU A 179 -22.66 9.14 6.65
N THR A 180 -23.44 8.07 6.66
CA THR A 180 -23.17 6.88 7.47
C THR A 180 -21.82 6.25 7.14
N LEU A 181 -21.51 6.08 5.85
CA LEU A 181 -20.20 5.52 5.43
C LEU A 181 -19.06 6.44 5.85
N ARG A 182 -19.15 7.73 5.53
CA ARG A 182 -18.15 8.75 5.89
C ARG A 182 -17.90 8.76 7.41
N GLU A 183 -18.94 8.80 8.22
CA GLU A 183 -18.79 8.81 9.69
C GLU A 183 -18.10 7.57 10.22
N ASN A 184 -18.48 6.38 9.76
CA ASN A 184 -17.85 5.13 10.16
C ASN A 184 -16.37 5.10 9.75
N VAL A 185 -16.04 5.53 8.54
CA VAL A 185 -14.65 5.65 8.05
C VAL A 185 -13.87 6.62 8.92
N GLN A 186 -14.41 7.82 9.19
CA GLN A 186 -13.75 8.83 10.02
C GLN A 186 -13.57 8.37 11.47
N ASN A 187 -14.53 7.65 12.04
CA ASN A 187 -14.43 7.09 13.38
C ASN A 187 -13.33 6.01 13.46
N HIS A 188 -13.22 5.17 12.43
CA HIS A 188 -12.12 4.21 12.33
C HIS A 188 -10.76 4.92 12.24
N ILE A 189 -10.62 5.94 11.38
CA ILE A 189 -9.39 6.74 11.26
C ILE A 189 -8.99 7.36 12.61
N LYS A 190 -9.94 7.96 13.34
CA LYS A 190 -9.69 8.53 14.67
C LYS A 190 -9.19 7.47 15.65
N SER A 191 -9.73 6.25 15.61
CA SER A 191 -9.25 5.15 16.47
C SER A 191 -7.81 4.76 16.14
N VAL A 192 -7.44 4.68 14.85
CA VAL A 192 -6.06 4.40 14.42
C VAL A 192 -5.11 5.53 14.85
N ASN A 193 -5.52 6.79 14.70
CA ASN A 193 -4.71 7.92 15.18
C ASN A 193 -4.45 7.85 16.70
N TRP A 194 -5.47 7.46 17.47
CA TRP A 194 -5.34 7.30 18.91
C TRP A 194 -4.38 6.15 19.27
N VAL A 195 -4.54 4.98 18.64
CA VAL A 195 -3.63 3.83 18.84
C VAL A 195 -2.19 4.22 18.52
N THR A 196 -1.96 4.92 17.41
CA THR A 196 -0.62 5.39 17.03
C THR A 196 0.03 6.28 18.11
N ARG A 197 -0.76 7.18 18.72
CA ARG A 197 -0.26 8.01 19.83
C ARG A 197 0.08 7.20 21.08
N VAL A 198 -0.74 6.19 21.39
CA VAL A 198 -0.47 5.27 22.51
C VAL A 198 0.83 4.51 22.27
N GLU A 199 1.01 3.96 21.06
CA GLU A 199 2.23 3.23 20.71
C GLU A 199 3.50 4.08 20.82
N LEU A 200 3.47 5.34 20.38
CA LEU A 200 4.62 6.26 20.52
C LEU A 200 4.94 6.50 22.00
N ARG A 201 3.92 6.77 22.82
CA ARG A 201 4.09 6.96 24.27
C ARG A 201 4.69 5.73 24.95
N ASP A 202 4.16 4.54 24.64
CA ASP A 202 4.59 3.28 25.25
C ASP A 202 6.05 2.94 24.86
N LYS A 203 6.48 3.36 23.66
CA LYS A 203 7.86 3.26 23.21
C LYS A 203 8.74 4.45 23.64
N LYS A 204 8.21 5.40 24.43
CA LYS A 204 8.91 6.60 24.87
C LYS A 204 9.43 7.49 23.73
N VAL A 205 8.76 7.46 22.57
CA VAL A 205 9.02 8.38 21.48
C VAL A 205 8.32 9.70 21.77
N GLU A 206 9.05 10.81 21.77
CA GLU A 206 8.45 12.14 21.95
C GLU A 206 7.74 12.56 20.66
N TYR A 207 6.43 12.77 20.74
CA TYR A 207 5.64 13.30 19.63
C TYR A 207 5.45 14.81 19.78
N ILE A 208 5.87 15.58 18.79
CA ILE A 208 5.78 17.03 18.72
C ILE A 208 4.86 17.41 17.56
N ASN A 209 3.70 17.99 17.87
CA ASN A 209 2.81 18.53 16.83
C ASN A 209 3.32 19.90 16.40
N GLY A 210 4.16 19.93 15.39
CA GLY A 210 4.78 21.13 14.85
C GLY A 210 5.48 20.85 13.52
N LEU A 211 5.47 21.85 12.65
CA LEU A 211 6.24 21.82 11.40
C LEU A 211 7.72 21.98 11.72
N GLY A 212 8.51 20.94 11.42
CA GLY A 212 9.97 20.97 11.57
C GLY A 212 10.64 21.53 10.33
N ALA A 213 11.62 22.42 10.51
CA ALA A 213 12.48 22.90 9.43
C ALA A 213 13.95 22.97 9.92
N PHE A 214 14.90 22.69 9.06
CA PHE A 214 16.31 22.76 9.39
C PHE A 214 16.73 24.21 9.68
N LYS A 215 17.42 24.40 10.80
CA LYS A 215 18.10 25.63 11.14
C LYS A 215 19.53 25.63 10.58
N ASP A 216 20.15 24.46 10.66
CA ASP A 216 21.44 24.09 10.11
C ASP A 216 21.51 22.56 9.94
N ALA A 217 22.66 22.01 9.54
CA ALA A 217 22.83 20.56 9.32
C ALA A 217 22.64 19.71 10.60
N ASN A 218 22.71 20.28 11.80
CA ASN A 218 22.71 19.56 13.08
C ASN A 218 21.51 19.92 13.97
N SER A 219 20.61 20.81 13.50
CA SER A 219 19.48 21.26 14.29
C SER A 219 18.24 21.53 13.44
N VAL A 220 17.09 21.24 14.04
CA VAL A 220 15.75 21.49 13.48
C VAL A 220 15.01 22.42 14.42
N MET A 221 14.38 23.44 13.88
CA MET A 221 13.46 24.31 14.61
C MET A 221 12.01 23.93 14.32
N THR A 222 11.15 24.10 15.31
CA THR A 222 9.70 23.93 15.16
C THR A 222 8.95 24.94 16.02
N MET A 223 7.80 25.38 15.53
CA MET A 223 6.89 26.22 16.31
C MET A 223 5.85 25.32 16.97
N THR A 224 5.77 25.36 18.30
CA THR A 224 4.77 24.65 19.10
C THR A 224 3.80 25.66 19.75
N LYS A 225 2.77 25.16 20.43
CA LYS A 225 1.87 26.03 21.22
C LYS A 225 2.60 26.76 22.35
N GLN A 226 3.72 26.22 22.82
CA GLN A 226 4.57 26.80 23.89
C GLN A 226 5.63 27.77 23.35
N GLY A 227 5.72 27.96 22.05
CA GLY A 227 6.70 28.81 21.38
C GLY A 227 7.66 28.03 20.49
N GLU A 228 8.71 28.71 20.04
CA GLU A 228 9.77 28.12 19.23
C GLU A 228 10.61 27.12 20.06
N ARG A 229 10.92 25.99 19.44
CA ARG A 229 11.78 24.95 20.00
C ARG A 229 12.82 24.52 18.97
N THR A 230 14.08 24.48 19.37
CA THR A 230 15.18 23.91 18.57
C THR A 230 15.53 22.54 19.13
N LEU A 231 15.72 21.55 18.25
CA LEU A 231 16.07 20.16 18.56
C LEU A 231 17.39 19.83 17.90
N THR A 232 18.32 19.25 18.65
CA THR A 232 19.59 18.73 18.14
C THR A 232 19.58 17.21 18.12
N SER A 233 20.24 16.58 17.14
CA SER A 233 20.22 15.12 17.00
C SER A 233 21.50 14.60 16.36
N LYS A 234 21.83 13.34 16.67
CA LYS A 234 22.89 12.60 15.97
C LYS A 234 22.50 12.32 14.51
N TYR A 235 21.24 11.95 14.30
CA TYR A 235 20.67 11.63 12.98
C TYR A 235 19.35 12.33 12.75
N PHE A 236 19.08 12.69 11.49
CA PHE A 236 17.80 13.24 11.07
C PHE A 236 17.19 12.35 9.99
N LEU A 237 15.87 12.14 10.06
CA LEU A 237 15.12 11.40 9.05
C LEU A 237 14.02 12.28 8.45
N ILE A 238 14.10 12.53 7.15
CA ILE A 238 13.09 13.25 6.38
C ILE A 238 12.06 12.23 5.88
N ALA A 239 10.81 12.31 6.37
CA ALA A 239 9.72 11.41 6.05
C ALA A 239 8.38 12.15 5.86
N VAL A 240 8.45 13.36 5.32
CA VAL A 240 7.30 14.30 5.22
C VAL A 240 6.28 13.93 4.14
N GLY A 241 6.60 12.95 3.27
CA GLY A 241 5.69 12.51 2.22
C GLY A 241 5.38 13.58 1.17
N GLY A 242 4.17 13.51 0.60
CA GLY A 242 3.72 14.44 -0.42
C GLY A 242 2.23 14.79 -0.30
N ARG A 243 1.80 15.82 -1.04
CA ARG A 243 0.42 16.30 -1.11
C ARG A 243 -0.06 16.35 -2.56
N PRO A 244 -1.37 16.18 -2.82
CA PRO A 244 -1.95 16.32 -4.16
C PRO A 244 -1.66 17.67 -4.80
N ARG A 245 -1.57 17.67 -6.13
CA ARG A 245 -1.45 18.89 -6.95
C ARG A 245 -2.82 19.35 -7.44
N TYR A 246 -2.98 20.65 -7.57
CA TYR A 246 -4.05 21.28 -8.33
C TYR A 246 -3.52 21.73 -9.70
N ASN A 247 -4.41 21.81 -10.70
CA ASN A 247 -4.09 22.50 -11.95
C ASN A 247 -3.94 24.01 -11.69
N GLU A 248 -3.05 24.64 -12.45
CA GLU A 248 -2.85 26.10 -12.42
C GLU A 248 -3.85 26.78 -13.36
N ILE A 249 -5.14 26.61 -13.07
CA ILE A 249 -6.25 27.20 -13.80
C ILE A 249 -7.19 27.94 -12.84
N PRO A 250 -7.93 28.97 -13.31
CA PRO A 250 -8.89 29.69 -12.48
C PRO A 250 -9.91 28.75 -11.83
N GLY A 251 -10.18 28.93 -10.55
CA GLY A 251 -11.17 28.19 -9.78
C GLY A 251 -10.75 26.79 -9.32
N ALA A 252 -9.57 26.30 -9.71
CA ALA A 252 -9.13 24.94 -9.33
C ALA A 252 -8.93 24.79 -7.81
N VAL A 253 -8.26 25.73 -7.19
CA VAL A 253 -7.96 25.73 -5.75
C VAL A 253 -9.17 26.19 -4.93
N GLU A 254 -9.95 27.13 -5.45
CA GLU A 254 -11.08 27.74 -4.77
C GLU A 254 -12.29 26.81 -4.69
N TYR A 255 -12.53 25.99 -5.72
CA TYR A 255 -13.76 25.20 -5.85
C TYR A 255 -13.52 23.70 -5.97
N GLY A 256 -12.31 23.28 -6.34
CA GLY A 256 -11.96 21.88 -6.45
C GLY A 256 -11.54 21.25 -5.12
N ILE A 257 -11.62 19.95 -5.08
CA ILE A 257 -11.11 19.13 -3.98
C ILE A 257 -10.04 18.15 -4.47
N THR A 258 -9.36 17.50 -3.55
CA THR A 258 -8.44 16.41 -3.83
C THR A 258 -8.80 15.18 -3.00
N SER A 259 -8.01 14.09 -3.12
CA SER A 259 -8.14 12.91 -2.25
C SER A 259 -7.97 13.26 -0.76
N ASP A 260 -7.25 14.35 -0.44
CA ASP A 260 -7.09 14.80 0.95
C ASP A 260 -8.41 15.29 1.57
N ASP A 261 -9.40 15.62 0.74
CA ASP A 261 -10.70 16.14 1.17
C ASP A 261 -11.81 15.10 1.07
N LEU A 262 -11.79 14.27 0.01
CA LEU A 262 -12.91 13.41 -0.39
C LEU A 262 -13.39 12.49 0.73
N PHE A 263 -12.49 11.86 1.47
CA PHE A 263 -12.83 10.85 2.48
C PHE A 263 -13.49 11.42 3.76
N SER A 264 -13.45 12.74 3.92
CA SER A 264 -14.12 13.47 5.00
C SER A 264 -15.20 14.43 4.49
N TYR A 265 -15.47 14.41 3.18
CA TYR A 265 -16.38 15.35 2.53
C TYR A 265 -17.80 15.22 3.09
N THR A 266 -18.31 16.32 3.64
CA THR A 266 -19.57 16.29 4.41
C THR A 266 -20.82 16.18 3.56
N LYS A 267 -20.77 16.66 2.31
CA LYS A 267 -21.86 16.54 1.34
C LYS A 267 -21.67 15.28 0.50
N PRO A 268 -22.77 14.60 0.08
CA PRO A 268 -22.66 13.58 -0.95
C PRO A 268 -21.97 14.15 -2.19
N PRO A 269 -20.98 13.45 -2.79
CA PRO A 269 -20.20 14.00 -3.91
C PRO A 269 -21.03 14.33 -5.17
N GLY A 270 -22.19 13.67 -5.35
CA GLY A 270 -23.06 13.89 -6.51
C GLY A 270 -22.38 13.54 -7.83
N LYS A 271 -22.75 14.24 -8.89
CA LYS A 271 -22.10 14.13 -10.22
C LYS A 271 -20.68 14.66 -10.13
N THR A 272 -19.70 13.77 -10.17
CA THR A 272 -18.29 14.09 -9.90
C THR A 272 -17.46 14.03 -11.18
N LEU A 273 -16.68 15.11 -11.45
CA LEU A 273 -15.59 15.11 -12.42
C LEU A 273 -14.28 14.80 -11.71
N VAL A 274 -13.60 13.74 -12.11
CA VAL A 274 -12.25 13.40 -11.68
C VAL A 274 -11.26 13.81 -12.76
N ILE A 275 -10.39 14.78 -12.46
CA ILE A 275 -9.37 15.27 -13.38
C ILE A 275 -8.07 14.53 -13.11
N GLY A 276 -7.68 13.66 -14.06
CA GLY A 276 -6.51 12.78 -13.97
C GLY A 276 -6.89 11.29 -13.93
N ALA A 277 -6.18 10.48 -14.71
CA ALA A 277 -6.40 9.05 -14.90
C ALA A 277 -5.26 8.19 -14.36
N GLY A 278 -4.58 8.66 -13.30
CA GLY A 278 -3.70 7.85 -12.46
C GLY A 278 -4.51 6.95 -11.52
N TYR A 279 -3.83 6.08 -10.76
CA TYR A 279 -4.50 5.10 -9.90
C TYR A 279 -5.45 5.74 -8.88
N ILE A 280 -5.09 6.88 -8.26
CA ILE A 280 -5.95 7.59 -7.29
C ILE A 280 -7.25 8.04 -7.96
N GLY A 281 -7.14 8.65 -9.16
CA GLY A 281 -8.32 9.13 -9.88
C GLY A 281 -9.27 8.00 -10.28
N LEU A 282 -8.73 6.89 -10.79
CA LEU A 282 -9.55 5.73 -11.19
C LEU A 282 -10.19 5.01 -10.00
N GLU A 283 -9.46 4.86 -8.89
CA GLU A 283 -10.00 4.30 -7.65
C GLU A 283 -11.15 5.16 -7.11
N CYS A 284 -10.97 6.49 -7.08
CA CYS A 284 -12.02 7.41 -6.65
C CYS A 284 -13.25 7.34 -7.57
N ALA A 285 -13.07 7.40 -8.89
CA ALA A 285 -14.17 7.26 -9.84
C ALA A 285 -14.87 5.91 -9.71
N GLY A 286 -14.10 4.82 -9.50
CA GLY A 286 -14.62 3.46 -9.36
C GLY A 286 -15.51 3.30 -8.13
N PHE A 287 -15.04 3.69 -6.94
CA PHE A 287 -15.87 3.54 -5.75
C PHE A 287 -17.05 4.53 -5.74
N LEU A 288 -16.88 5.75 -6.25
CA LEU A 288 -18.01 6.69 -6.36
C LEU A 288 -19.12 6.11 -7.25
N ARG A 289 -18.75 5.56 -8.39
CA ARG A 289 -19.72 4.90 -9.28
C ARG A 289 -20.37 3.69 -8.62
N GLY A 290 -19.59 2.83 -7.93
CA GLY A 290 -20.11 1.68 -7.19
C GLY A 290 -21.03 2.04 -6.01
N LEU A 291 -20.90 3.26 -5.47
CA LEU A 291 -21.81 3.83 -4.45
C LEU A 291 -23.05 4.50 -5.07
N GLY A 292 -23.20 4.48 -6.40
CA GLY A 292 -24.38 5.03 -7.08
C GLY A 292 -24.24 6.46 -7.57
N TYR A 293 -23.07 7.12 -7.44
CA TYR A 293 -22.85 8.47 -7.96
C TYR A 293 -22.41 8.45 -9.43
N GLU A 294 -22.74 9.52 -10.16
CA GLU A 294 -22.22 9.71 -11.50
C GLU A 294 -20.75 10.13 -11.43
N ALA A 295 -19.88 9.41 -12.17
CA ALA A 295 -18.45 9.68 -12.21
C ALA A 295 -17.98 9.86 -13.66
N THR A 296 -17.24 10.96 -13.91
CA THR A 296 -16.58 11.23 -15.18
C THR A 296 -15.09 11.38 -14.94
N VAL A 297 -14.24 10.72 -15.71
CA VAL A 297 -12.77 10.83 -15.64
C VAL A 297 -12.27 11.62 -16.84
N MET A 298 -11.57 12.73 -16.60
CA MET A 298 -10.89 13.48 -17.64
C MET A 298 -9.46 12.98 -17.82
N VAL A 299 -9.15 12.51 -19.01
CA VAL A 299 -7.89 11.87 -19.38
C VAL A 299 -7.11 12.76 -20.33
N ARG A 300 -5.98 13.31 -19.88
CA ARG A 300 -5.11 14.15 -20.72
C ARG A 300 -4.42 13.36 -21.85
N SER A 301 -3.96 12.13 -21.55
CA SER A 301 -3.19 11.32 -22.51
C SER A 301 -3.54 9.85 -22.43
N VAL A 302 -3.05 9.12 -21.41
CA VAL A 302 -3.26 7.69 -21.22
C VAL A 302 -3.67 7.38 -19.78
N VAL A 303 -4.37 6.29 -19.61
CA VAL A 303 -4.78 5.75 -18.31
C VAL A 303 -3.60 4.98 -17.70
N LEU A 304 -3.37 5.11 -16.39
CA LEU A 304 -2.34 4.37 -15.65
C LEU A 304 -0.95 4.42 -16.33
N ARG A 305 -0.45 5.60 -16.65
CA ARG A 305 0.80 5.81 -17.40
C ARG A 305 2.00 5.00 -16.88
N GLU A 306 2.11 4.86 -15.57
CA GLU A 306 3.23 4.18 -14.89
C GLU A 306 3.09 2.63 -14.90
N PHE A 307 1.99 2.11 -15.46
CA PHE A 307 1.66 0.70 -15.48
C PHE A 307 1.68 0.13 -16.89
N ASP A 308 1.54 -1.19 -16.99
CA ASP A 308 1.35 -1.88 -18.26
C ASP A 308 0.11 -1.33 -19.00
N GLN A 309 0.30 -0.88 -20.24
CA GLN A 309 -0.72 -0.12 -20.97
C GLN A 309 -1.88 -1.00 -21.44
N GLN A 310 -1.64 -2.28 -21.73
CA GLN A 310 -2.72 -3.21 -22.01
C GLN A 310 -3.63 -3.37 -20.79
N MET A 311 -3.03 -3.53 -19.61
CA MET A 311 -3.78 -3.61 -18.34
C MET A 311 -4.53 -2.31 -18.04
N GLY A 312 -3.89 -1.16 -18.28
CA GLY A 312 -4.56 0.14 -18.17
C GLY A 312 -5.78 0.26 -19.06
N GLY A 313 -5.70 -0.22 -20.30
CA GLY A 313 -6.82 -0.26 -21.24
C GLY A 313 -7.98 -1.15 -20.76
N LEU A 314 -7.67 -2.33 -20.20
CA LEU A 314 -8.69 -3.23 -19.65
C LEU A 314 -9.39 -2.65 -18.41
N ILE A 315 -8.65 -1.99 -17.51
CA ILE A 315 -9.23 -1.29 -16.35
C ILE A 315 -10.14 -0.14 -16.79
N ARG A 316 -9.73 0.64 -17.81
CA ARG A 316 -10.58 1.67 -18.39
C ARG A 316 -11.88 1.08 -18.94
N ALA A 317 -11.80 -0.04 -19.69
CA ALA A 317 -12.97 -0.73 -20.22
C ALA A 317 -13.89 -1.24 -19.10
N ALA A 318 -13.32 -1.84 -18.05
CA ALA A 318 -14.06 -2.32 -16.89
C ALA A 318 -14.82 -1.20 -16.15
N LEU A 319 -14.22 -0.03 -16.02
CA LEU A 319 -14.85 1.15 -15.40
C LEU A 319 -15.93 1.73 -16.31
N ALA A 320 -15.70 1.78 -17.64
CA ALA A 320 -16.68 2.27 -18.60
C ALA A 320 -17.93 1.36 -18.66
N GLU A 321 -17.75 0.04 -18.61
CA GLU A 321 -18.86 -0.93 -18.54
C GLU A 321 -19.72 -0.73 -17.27
N ARG A 322 -19.10 -0.33 -16.16
CA ARG A 322 -19.79 0.04 -14.92
C ARG A 322 -20.43 1.44 -14.94
N GLY A 323 -20.30 2.15 -16.06
CA GLY A 323 -20.92 3.45 -16.28
C GLY A 323 -20.07 4.66 -15.83
N VAL A 324 -18.76 4.51 -15.66
CA VAL A 324 -17.84 5.66 -15.56
C VAL A 324 -17.66 6.26 -16.95
N ARG A 325 -17.95 7.55 -17.10
CA ARG A 325 -17.72 8.29 -18.35
C ARG A 325 -16.26 8.71 -18.47
N PHE A 326 -15.70 8.69 -19.68
CA PHE A 326 -14.34 9.16 -19.96
C PHE A 326 -14.35 10.33 -20.95
N LEU A 327 -13.61 11.38 -20.63
CA LEU A 327 -13.29 12.50 -21.52
C LEU A 327 -11.83 12.33 -21.94
N ASP A 328 -11.61 11.61 -23.04
CA ASP A 328 -10.26 11.29 -23.51
C ASP A 328 -9.62 12.49 -24.22
N LYS A 329 -8.30 12.66 -24.02
CA LYS A 329 -7.49 13.75 -24.59
C LYS A 329 -8.05 15.14 -24.29
N CYS A 330 -8.64 15.30 -23.10
CA CYS A 330 -9.21 16.57 -22.63
C CYS A 330 -8.35 17.15 -21.50
N VAL A 331 -8.32 18.47 -21.45
CA VAL A 331 -7.64 19.24 -20.38
C VAL A 331 -8.57 20.33 -19.85
N PRO A 332 -8.62 20.54 -18.52
CA PRO A 332 -9.45 21.60 -17.96
C PRO A 332 -8.85 22.98 -18.25
N VAL A 333 -9.72 23.98 -18.40
CA VAL A 333 -9.36 25.38 -18.66
C VAL A 333 -9.71 26.26 -17.47
N LYS A 334 -10.90 26.08 -16.89
CA LYS A 334 -11.35 26.82 -15.70
C LYS A 334 -12.48 26.07 -14.99
N VAL A 335 -12.69 26.41 -13.72
CA VAL A 335 -13.82 25.97 -12.90
C VAL A 335 -14.52 27.20 -12.34
N ASP A 336 -15.78 27.36 -12.66
CA ASP A 336 -16.61 28.47 -12.18
C ASP A 336 -17.73 27.94 -11.28
N LYS A 337 -17.98 28.59 -10.14
CA LYS A 337 -19.09 28.26 -9.26
C LYS A 337 -20.36 28.96 -9.73
N GLN A 338 -21.46 28.24 -9.92
CA GLN A 338 -22.76 28.75 -10.34
C GLN A 338 -23.62 29.17 -9.14
N ALA A 339 -24.71 29.88 -9.41
CA ALA A 339 -25.63 30.39 -8.39
C ALA A 339 -26.33 29.24 -7.62
N ASP A 340 -26.50 28.06 -8.24
CA ASP A 340 -27.09 26.85 -7.65
C ASP A 340 -26.04 25.97 -6.92
N GLU A 341 -24.86 26.54 -6.63
CA GLU A 341 -23.71 25.87 -5.98
C GLU A 341 -22.99 24.82 -6.85
N LYS A 342 -23.48 24.51 -8.05
CA LYS A 342 -22.80 23.60 -8.97
C LYS A 342 -21.55 24.22 -9.57
N LEU A 343 -20.69 23.36 -10.10
CA LEU A 343 -19.42 23.73 -10.70
C LEU A 343 -19.49 23.58 -12.22
N SER A 344 -19.34 24.69 -12.93
CA SER A 344 -19.21 24.72 -14.38
C SER A 344 -17.74 24.55 -14.76
N VAL A 345 -17.40 23.49 -15.47
CA VAL A 345 -16.03 23.21 -15.89
C VAL A 345 -15.90 23.39 -17.40
N THR A 346 -15.08 24.35 -17.78
CA THR A 346 -14.67 24.53 -19.19
C THR A 346 -13.43 23.69 -19.46
N TYR A 347 -13.41 22.94 -20.54
CA TYR A 347 -12.29 22.10 -20.95
C TYR A 347 -12.11 22.08 -22.46
N LYS A 348 -10.91 21.71 -22.92
CA LYS A 348 -10.55 21.57 -24.33
C LYS A 348 -10.28 20.12 -24.69
N ASN A 349 -10.70 19.70 -25.89
CA ASN A 349 -10.31 18.44 -26.49
C ASN A 349 -8.93 18.56 -27.20
N ALA A 350 -8.50 17.48 -27.87
CA ALA A 350 -7.24 17.45 -28.61
C ALA A 350 -7.19 18.44 -29.79
N ASP A 351 -8.33 18.79 -30.36
CA ASP A 351 -8.46 19.68 -31.50
C ASP A 351 -8.53 21.17 -31.08
N GLY A 352 -8.49 21.41 -29.75
CA GLY A 352 -8.56 22.76 -29.17
C GLY A 352 -9.98 23.31 -29.03
N GLU A 353 -11.00 22.50 -29.34
CA GLU A 353 -12.41 22.93 -29.17
C GLU A 353 -12.77 22.98 -27.69
N GLU A 354 -13.49 24.03 -27.31
CA GLU A 354 -13.94 24.22 -25.92
C GLU A 354 -15.33 23.65 -25.69
N PHE A 355 -15.45 22.96 -24.55
CA PHE A 355 -16.71 22.41 -24.05
C PHE A 355 -16.92 22.89 -22.62
N THR A 356 -18.16 22.88 -22.18
CA THR A 356 -18.54 23.20 -20.80
C THR A 356 -19.53 22.16 -20.31
N ASP A 357 -19.27 21.60 -19.12
CA ASP A 357 -20.12 20.62 -18.44
C ASP A 357 -20.32 21.05 -16.97
N THR A 358 -21.42 20.63 -16.37
CA THR A 358 -21.75 20.99 -14.98
C THR A 358 -21.65 19.77 -14.06
N TYR A 359 -21.06 19.96 -12.88
CA TYR A 359 -20.79 18.93 -11.88
C TYR A 359 -21.14 19.43 -10.47
N ASP A 360 -21.42 18.50 -9.55
CA ASP A 360 -21.58 18.80 -8.12
C ASP A 360 -20.21 18.85 -7.41
N THR A 361 -19.23 18.08 -7.90
CA THR A 361 -17.87 17.99 -7.34
C THR A 361 -16.82 17.89 -8.45
N VAL A 362 -15.70 18.59 -8.28
CA VAL A 362 -14.50 18.47 -9.13
C VAL A 362 -13.34 17.99 -8.28
N LEU A 363 -12.83 16.79 -8.58
CA LEU A 363 -11.73 16.14 -7.87
C LEU A 363 -10.45 16.18 -8.70
N PHE A 364 -9.40 16.84 -8.22
CA PHE A 364 -8.09 16.84 -8.85
C PHE A 364 -7.25 15.65 -8.39
N ALA A 365 -6.83 14.81 -9.33
CA ALA A 365 -6.00 13.63 -9.15
C ALA A 365 -4.84 13.58 -10.16
N ILE A 366 -4.17 14.72 -10.36
CA ILE A 366 -3.15 14.95 -11.40
C ILE A 366 -1.71 14.67 -10.96
N GLY A 367 -1.55 14.04 -9.83
CA GLY A 367 -0.24 13.70 -9.23
C GLY A 367 -0.02 14.38 -7.88
N ARG A 368 1.15 14.13 -7.31
CA ARG A 368 1.54 14.59 -5.97
C ARG A 368 2.88 15.33 -6.05
N ARG A 369 3.16 16.18 -5.08
CA ARG A 369 4.46 16.84 -4.89
C ARG A 369 5.02 16.53 -3.50
N ALA A 370 6.33 16.37 -3.40
CA ALA A 370 6.99 16.20 -2.11
C ALA A 370 6.90 17.48 -1.25
N LEU A 371 6.77 17.32 0.06
CA LEU A 371 6.65 18.45 1.00
C LEU A 371 8.03 18.96 1.48
N THR A 372 8.99 19.07 0.59
CA THR A 372 10.37 19.46 0.89
C THR A 372 10.58 20.97 0.98
N ALA A 373 9.77 21.76 0.30
CA ALA A 373 9.95 23.21 0.18
C ALA A 373 9.96 23.98 1.52
N GLN A 374 9.30 23.45 2.55
CA GLN A 374 9.19 24.08 3.87
C GLN A 374 10.28 23.63 4.88
N LEU A 375 11.17 22.72 4.45
CA LEU A 375 12.15 22.09 5.35
C LEU A 375 13.46 22.88 5.49
N ASN A 376 13.70 23.93 4.70
CA ASN A 376 14.97 24.66 4.62
C ASN A 376 16.16 23.71 4.36
N LEU A 377 16.04 22.83 3.38
CA LEU A 377 17.04 21.80 3.06
C LEU A 377 18.41 22.41 2.71
N ASP A 378 18.40 23.59 2.09
CA ASP A 378 19.57 24.39 1.76
C ASP A 378 20.43 24.70 3.01
N LYS A 379 19.79 25.04 4.15
CA LYS A 379 20.49 25.30 5.43
C LYS A 379 21.13 24.05 6.00
N ALA A 380 20.57 22.88 5.70
CA ALA A 380 21.14 21.59 6.08
C ALA A 380 22.19 21.08 5.10
N GLY A 381 22.35 21.71 3.93
CA GLY A 381 23.22 21.27 2.86
C GLY A 381 22.66 20.08 2.08
N VAL A 382 21.37 19.72 2.25
CA VAL A 382 20.71 18.63 1.52
C VAL A 382 20.30 19.11 0.14
N THR A 383 20.73 18.38 -0.90
CA THR A 383 20.42 18.69 -2.29
C THR A 383 19.15 17.96 -2.75
N LEU A 384 18.34 18.67 -3.54
CA LEU A 384 17.20 18.07 -4.23
C LEU A 384 17.64 17.36 -5.52
N ALA A 385 16.86 16.38 -5.93
CA ALA A 385 17.03 15.70 -7.21
C ALA A 385 16.71 16.62 -8.41
N SER A 386 16.88 16.11 -9.62
CA SER A 386 16.69 16.87 -10.86
C SER A 386 15.25 17.39 -11.09
N ASP A 387 14.25 16.86 -10.37
CA ASP A 387 12.88 17.36 -10.39
C ASP A 387 12.66 18.62 -9.52
N GLY A 388 13.65 19.01 -8.72
CA GLY A 388 13.58 20.18 -7.83
C GLY A 388 12.67 20.01 -6.62
N GLU A 389 12.16 18.83 -6.37
CA GLU A 389 11.18 18.57 -5.30
C GLU A 389 11.58 17.39 -4.40
N LYS A 390 12.07 16.29 -4.98
CA LYS A 390 12.43 15.07 -4.27
C LYS A 390 13.89 15.04 -3.87
N ILE A 391 14.22 14.15 -2.95
CA ILE A 391 15.57 13.95 -2.43
C ILE A 391 16.17 12.73 -3.12
N ASP A 392 17.37 12.88 -3.70
CA ASP A 392 18.14 11.75 -4.15
C ASP A 392 18.92 11.16 -2.97
N ALA A 393 18.87 9.83 -2.84
CA ALA A 393 19.50 9.13 -1.72
C ALA A 393 19.97 7.73 -2.14
N VAL A 394 21.11 7.35 -1.59
CA VAL A 394 21.66 5.99 -1.73
C VAL A 394 21.47 5.27 -0.40
N ASN A 395 20.74 4.14 -0.42
CA ASN A 395 20.38 3.41 0.80
C ASN A 395 19.79 4.33 1.89
N GLU A 396 18.85 5.19 1.48
CA GLU A 396 18.15 6.18 2.30
C GLU A 396 19.05 7.34 2.82
N GLN A 397 20.36 7.32 2.61
CA GLN A 397 21.28 8.39 3.01
C GLN A 397 21.33 9.49 1.94
N THR A 398 21.15 10.73 2.36
CA THR A 398 21.28 11.90 1.48
C THR A 398 22.77 12.22 1.22
N ASN A 399 23.04 13.31 0.49
CA ASN A 399 24.41 13.81 0.35
C ASN A 399 25.02 14.31 1.68
N VAL A 400 24.23 14.49 2.74
CA VAL A 400 24.68 14.83 4.10
C VAL A 400 24.70 13.56 4.95
N PRO A 401 25.86 13.09 5.44
CA PRO A 401 26.03 11.73 5.99
C PRO A 401 25.13 11.35 7.17
N HIS A 402 24.60 12.29 7.93
CA HIS A 402 23.74 12.04 9.09
C HIS A 402 22.27 12.42 8.85
N ILE A 403 21.93 12.80 7.63
CA ILE A 403 20.56 13.11 7.21
C ILE A 403 20.10 12.05 6.22
N PHE A 404 18.98 11.42 6.53
CA PHE A 404 18.36 10.34 5.76
C PHE A 404 16.98 10.75 5.27
N ALA A 405 16.46 10.03 4.26
CA ALA A 405 15.11 10.23 3.75
C ALA A 405 14.44 8.90 3.43
N VAL A 406 13.12 8.77 3.68
CA VAL A 406 12.34 7.57 3.36
C VAL A 406 10.95 7.93 2.82
N GLY A 407 10.39 7.03 2.03
CA GLY A 407 9.04 7.14 1.47
C GLY A 407 8.95 8.09 0.26
N ASP A 408 7.79 8.73 0.11
CA ASP A 408 7.42 9.47 -1.12
C ASP A 408 8.29 10.70 -1.41
N VAL A 409 9.12 11.12 -0.47
CA VAL A 409 10.11 12.19 -0.69
C VAL A 409 11.32 11.74 -1.51
N LEU A 410 11.53 10.43 -1.65
CA LEU A 410 12.66 9.87 -2.40
C LEU A 410 12.43 9.91 -3.91
N TYR A 411 13.46 10.34 -4.64
CA TYR A 411 13.46 10.38 -6.09
C TYR A 411 13.53 8.97 -6.69
N LYS A 412 12.67 8.68 -7.69
CA LYS A 412 12.61 7.40 -8.41
C LYS A 412 12.46 6.15 -7.53
N LYS A 413 11.87 6.28 -6.35
CA LYS A 413 11.51 5.13 -5.52
C LYS A 413 9.98 4.93 -5.53
N PRO A 414 9.48 3.68 -5.35
CA PRO A 414 8.05 3.42 -5.31
C PRO A 414 7.34 4.18 -4.18
N GLU A 415 6.31 4.95 -4.52
CA GLU A 415 5.48 5.71 -3.55
C GLU A 415 4.41 4.81 -2.93
N LEU A 416 4.84 3.85 -2.11
CA LEU A 416 3.99 2.84 -1.49
C LEU A 416 4.21 2.78 0.01
N THR A 417 3.12 2.72 0.77
CA THR A 417 3.14 2.63 2.23
C THR A 417 4.03 1.48 2.76
N PRO A 418 3.93 0.23 2.24
CA PRO A 418 4.79 -0.86 2.72
C PRO A 418 6.28 -0.62 2.46
N VAL A 419 6.60 0.03 1.35
CA VAL A 419 7.99 0.41 0.99
C VAL A 419 8.54 1.41 2.02
N ALA A 420 7.80 2.48 2.31
CA ALA A 420 8.20 3.48 3.29
C ALA A 420 8.39 2.86 4.69
N ILE A 421 7.48 1.99 5.13
CA ILE A 421 7.55 1.28 6.40
C ILE A 421 8.80 0.39 6.47
N HIS A 422 9.03 -0.40 5.43
CA HIS A 422 10.14 -1.35 5.41
C HIS A 422 11.49 -0.65 5.36
N ALA A 423 11.63 0.36 4.48
CA ALA A 423 12.82 1.21 4.40
C ALA A 423 13.12 1.89 5.75
N GLY A 424 12.10 2.46 6.40
CA GLY A 424 12.26 3.11 7.70
C GLY A 424 12.73 2.15 8.80
N ARG A 425 12.19 0.93 8.84
CA ARG A 425 12.64 -0.10 9.81
C ARG A 425 14.06 -0.56 9.55
N LEU A 426 14.40 -0.86 8.28
CA LEU A 426 15.74 -1.28 7.91
C LEU A 426 16.78 -0.19 8.19
N LEU A 427 16.45 1.07 7.92
CA LEU A 427 17.30 2.20 8.27
C LEU A 427 17.54 2.28 9.78
N ALA A 428 16.49 2.19 10.60
CA ALA A 428 16.63 2.20 12.06
C ALA A 428 17.52 1.05 12.57
N ARG A 429 17.38 -0.15 11.99
CA ARG A 429 18.24 -1.31 12.31
C ARG A 429 19.69 -1.09 11.92
N ARG A 430 19.96 -0.39 10.81
CA ARG A 430 21.33 -0.02 10.40
C ARG A 430 21.95 1.00 11.34
N LEU A 431 21.19 2.02 11.74
CA LEU A 431 21.70 3.09 12.58
C LEU A 431 21.92 2.67 14.04
N PHE A 432 21.05 1.82 14.59
CA PHE A 432 21.00 1.53 16.03
C PHE A 432 21.10 0.03 16.37
N GLY A 433 20.93 -0.87 15.39
CA GLY A 433 20.89 -2.32 15.63
C GLY A 433 22.06 -3.10 15.02
N GLY A 434 23.06 -2.43 14.44
CA GLY A 434 24.24 -3.07 13.85
C GLY A 434 23.94 -3.92 12.60
N SER A 435 22.76 -3.75 11.97
CA SER A 435 22.40 -4.42 10.72
C SER A 435 23.08 -3.73 9.53
N ASN A 436 23.38 -4.49 8.47
CA ASN A 436 23.83 -3.96 7.19
C ASN A 436 22.79 -4.14 6.06
N VAL A 437 21.59 -4.64 6.37
CA VAL A 437 20.54 -4.91 5.38
C VAL A 437 19.94 -3.60 4.88
N THR A 438 19.94 -3.43 3.56
CA THR A 438 19.34 -2.28 2.85
C THR A 438 17.96 -2.63 2.28
N MET A 439 17.17 -1.61 1.92
CA MET A 439 15.90 -1.81 1.25
C MET A 439 16.09 -2.27 -0.19
N ASP A 440 15.48 -3.40 -0.53
CA ASP A 440 15.34 -3.84 -1.91
C ASP A 440 14.07 -3.23 -2.51
N TYR A 441 14.24 -2.30 -3.44
CA TYR A 441 13.17 -1.59 -4.13
C TYR A 441 12.70 -2.29 -5.41
N ASP A 442 13.32 -3.41 -5.79
CA ASP A 442 12.94 -4.17 -6.97
C ASP A 442 11.80 -5.15 -6.67
N ASN A 443 11.02 -5.48 -7.70
CA ASN A 443 9.94 -6.45 -7.63
C ASN A 443 8.95 -6.19 -6.47
N VAL A 444 8.61 -4.93 -6.26
CA VAL A 444 7.58 -4.53 -5.29
C VAL A 444 6.21 -4.71 -5.92
N ALA A 445 5.38 -5.54 -5.30
CA ALA A 445 4.01 -5.73 -5.75
C ALA A 445 3.16 -4.48 -5.47
N THR A 446 2.23 -4.18 -6.38
CA THR A 446 1.28 -3.08 -6.23
C THR A 446 -0.10 -3.46 -6.77
N THR A 447 -1.13 -2.74 -6.29
CA THR A 447 -2.52 -2.96 -6.71
C THR A 447 -3.24 -1.63 -6.91
N VAL A 448 -3.99 -1.55 -8.00
CA VAL A 448 -4.98 -0.51 -8.27
C VAL A 448 -6.34 -1.07 -7.85
N PHE A 449 -6.94 -0.48 -6.81
CA PHE A 449 -8.19 -0.94 -6.19
C PHE A 449 -9.42 -0.29 -6.85
N THR A 450 -9.52 -0.41 -8.17
CA THR A 450 -10.78 -0.20 -8.90
C THR A 450 -11.74 -1.36 -8.59
N PRO A 451 -13.08 -1.27 -8.85
CA PRO A 451 -14.01 -2.38 -8.61
C PRO A 451 -13.56 -3.71 -9.23
N MET A 452 -13.03 -3.68 -10.46
CA MET A 452 -12.20 -4.76 -11.00
C MET A 452 -10.75 -4.41 -10.65
N GLU A 453 -10.13 -5.16 -9.74
CA GLU A 453 -8.78 -4.86 -9.26
C GLU A 453 -7.72 -5.21 -10.32
N TYR A 454 -6.66 -4.41 -10.37
CA TYR A 454 -5.44 -4.73 -11.13
C TYR A 454 -4.25 -4.78 -10.20
N ALA A 455 -3.55 -5.91 -10.16
CA ALA A 455 -2.33 -6.07 -9.39
C ALA A 455 -1.16 -6.54 -10.26
N CYS A 456 0.06 -6.15 -9.91
CA CYS A 456 1.26 -6.56 -10.63
C CYS A 456 2.49 -6.63 -9.72
N VAL A 457 3.49 -7.37 -10.19
CA VAL A 457 4.84 -7.41 -9.64
C VAL A 457 5.85 -7.56 -10.78
N GLY A 458 6.97 -6.85 -10.70
CA GLY A 458 8.01 -6.85 -11.72
C GLY A 458 7.74 -5.87 -12.87
N LEU A 459 8.25 -6.16 -14.06
CA LEU A 459 8.25 -5.26 -15.21
C LEU A 459 6.93 -5.32 -15.99
N SER A 460 6.48 -4.17 -16.50
CA SER A 460 5.45 -4.12 -17.56
C SER A 460 6.02 -4.65 -18.87
N GLU A 461 5.16 -4.94 -19.83
CA GLU A 461 5.55 -5.39 -21.17
C GLU A 461 6.45 -4.38 -21.87
N GLU A 462 6.11 -3.08 -21.75
CA GLU A 462 6.90 -2.00 -22.30
C GLU A 462 8.29 -1.91 -21.64
N ALA A 463 8.34 -1.99 -20.31
CA ALA A 463 9.58 -1.92 -19.57
C ALA A 463 10.46 -3.16 -19.80
N ALA A 464 9.87 -4.34 -19.89
CA ALA A 464 10.57 -5.58 -20.23
C ALA A 464 11.14 -5.54 -21.64
N THR A 465 10.35 -5.07 -22.62
CA THR A 465 10.80 -4.88 -24.01
C THR A 465 11.95 -3.89 -24.12
N ALA A 466 11.84 -2.75 -23.43
CA ALA A 466 12.89 -1.72 -23.43
C ALA A 466 14.19 -2.22 -22.77
N ARG A 467 14.09 -3.03 -21.72
CA ARG A 467 15.24 -3.51 -20.95
C ARG A 467 15.94 -4.71 -21.59
N HIS A 468 15.17 -5.64 -22.13
CA HIS A 468 15.68 -6.95 -22.59
C HIS A 468 15.58 -7.14 -24.10
N GLY A 469 14.81 -6.33 -24.82
CA GLY A 469 14.49 -6.53 -26.23
C GLY A 469 13.31 -7.51 -26.42
N ALA A 470 12.46 -7.26 -27.43
CA ALA A 470 11.25 -8.06 -27.70
C ALA A 470 11.56 -9.53 -28.02
N ASP A 471 12.73 -9.82 -28.61
CA ASP A 471 13.11 -11.18 -28.98
C ASP A 471 13.61 -12.01 -27.80
N ASN A 472 14.00 -11.38 -26.71
CA ASN A 472 14.55 -12.05 -25.53
C ASN A 472 13.50 -12.29 -24.43
N ILE A 473 12.26 -11.85 -24.65
CA ILE A 473 11.16 -12.07 -23.71
C ILE A 473 10.05 -12.92 -24.36
N GLU A 474 9.34 -13.66 -23.53
CA GLU A 474 8.11 -14.36 -23.88
C GLU A 474 6.96 -13.86 -23.02
N ILE A 475 5.80 -13.62 -23.64
CA ILE A 475 4.64 -13.06 -22.96
C ILE A 475 3.53 -14.10 -22.99
N TYR A 476 3.31 -14.74 -21.86
CA TYR A 476 2.19 -15.65 -21.64
C TYR A 476 0.97 -14.87 -21.21
N HIS A 477 -0.21 -15.22 -21.73
CA HIS A 477 -1.42 -14.50 -21.40
C HIS A 477 -2.69 -15.35 -21.57
N ALA A 478 -3.72 -15.01 -20.82
CA ALA A 478 -5.04 -15.62 -20.94
C ALA A 478 -6.14 -14.69 -20.44
N PHE A 479 -7.30 -14.73 -21.07
CA PHE A 479 -8.56 -14.36 -20.45
C PHE A 479 -9.09 -15.52 -19.63
N TYR A 480 -9.83 -15.24 -18.57
CA TYR A 480 -10.44 -16.26 -17.73
C TYR A 480 -11.78 -15.78 -17.18
N LYS A 481 -12.61 -16.70 -16.72
CA LYS A 481 -13.89 -16.37 -16.07
C LYS A 481 -13.92 -16.92 -14.65
N PRO A 482 -13.94 -16.07 -13.62
CA PRO A 482 -14.16 -16.53 -12.25
C PRO A 482 -15.44 -17.37 -12.15
N THR A 483 -15.41 -18.45 -11.39
CA THR A 483 -16.57 -19.36 -11.25
C THR A 483 -17.80 -18.61 -10.75
N GLU A 484 -17.64 -17.67 -9.84
CA GLU A 484 -18.71 -16.83 -9.29
C GLU A 484 -19.33 -15.84 -10.30
N PHE A 485 -18.72 -15.66 -11.48
CA PHE A 485 -19.26 -14.78 -12.53
C PHE A 485 -20.27 -15.49 -13.44
N PHE A 486 -20.36 -16.83 -13.37
CA PHE A 486 -21.27 -17.57 -14.24
C PHE A 486 -22.75 -17.39 -13.87
N ILE A 487 -23.08 -17.30 -12.59
CA ILE A 487 -24.49 -17.16 -12.14
C ILE A 487 -25.02 -15.75 -12.46
N PRO A 488 -24.36 -14.65 -12.06
CA PRO A 488 -24.81 -13.29 -12.40
C PRO A 488 -24.49 -12.89 -13.86
N GLN A 489 -23.90 -13.77 -14.68
CA GLN A 489 -23.55 -13.53 -16.07
C GLN A 489 -22.65 -12.29 -16.28
N LYS A 490 -21.68 -12.09 -15.37
CA LYS A 490 -20.74 -10.97 -15.50
C LYS A 490 -19.84 -11.12 -16.72
N SER A 491 -19.42 -9.99 -17.28
CA SER A 491 -18.46 -9.92 -18.38
C SER A 491 -17.10 -10.50 -17.99
N ILE A 492 -16.49 -11.24 -18.92
CA ILE A 492 -15.15 -11.81 -18.77
C ILE A 492 -14.07 -10.98 -19.45
N LEU A 493 -14.48 -9.97 -20.24
CA LEU A 493 -13.56 -9.21 -21.10
C LEU A 493 -12.47 -8.46 -20.33
N GLN A 494 -12.62 -8.30 -19.02
CA GLN A 494 -11.64 -7.62 -18.17
C GLN A 494 -10.91 -8.56 -17.21
N CYS A 495 -11.30 -9.85 -17.11
CA CYS A 495 -10.56 -10.84 -16.32
C CYS A 495 -9.41 -11.38 -17.14
N TYR A 496 -8.20 -10.91 -16.86
CA TYR A 496 -7.03 -11.17 -17.71
C TYR A 496 -5.76 -11.30 -16.87
N LEU A 497 -4.91 -12.21 -17.30
CA LEU A 497 -3.59 -12.38 -16.67
C LEU A 497 -2.48 -12.40 -17.73
N LYS A 498 -1.30 -11.94 -17.32
CA LYS A 498 -0.11 -11.87 -18.15
C LYS A 498 1.12 -12.23 -17.31
N VAL A 499 1.97 -13.10 -17.85
CA VAL A 499 3.29 -13.42 -17.29
C VAL A 499 4.34 -13.09 -18.33
N ILE A 500 5.35 -12.33 -17.93
CA ILE A 500 6.49 -11.96 -18.77
C ILE A 500 7.70 -12.71 -18.25
N ALA A 501 8.33 -13.51 -19.11
CA ALA A 501 9.50 -14.31 -18.78
C ALA A 501 10.65 -14.04 -19.76
N LEU A 502 11.87 -14.26 -19.33
CA LEU A 502 13.03 -14.33 -20.22
C LEU A 502 12.90 -15.60 -21.07
N ARG A 503 13.32 -15.55 -22.36
CA ARG A 503 13.27 -16.72 -23.24
C ARG A 503 14.41 -17.68 -23.01
N GLU A 504 15.55 -17.18 -22.55
CA GLU A 504 16.75 -17.98 -22.29
C GLU A 504 16.73 -18.66 -20.91
N GLY A 505 17.47 -19.76 -20.81
CA GLY A 505 17.64 -20.52 -19.57
C GLY A 505 16.33 -21.12 -19.07
N ASP A 506 16.09 -21.04 -17.75
CA ASP A 506 14.91 -21.60 -17.08
C ASP A 506 13.65 -20.74 -17.24
N GLN A 507 13.65 -19.80 -18.16
CA GLN A 507 12.54 -18.85 -18.39
C GLN A 507 12.14 -18.11 -17.09
N LYS A 508 13.09 -17.37 -16.52
CA LYS A 508 12.87 -16.57 -15.31
C LYS A 508 11.70 -15.60 -15.53
N VAL A 509 10.74 -15.62 -14.61
CA VAL A 509 9.62 -14.68 -14.58
C VAL A 509 10.14 -13.31 -14.10
N ILE A 510 9.90 -12.27 -14.92
CA ILE A 510 10.33 -10.88 -14.68
C ILE A 510 9.16 -9.90 -14.54
N GLY A 511 7.93 -10.36 -14.81
CA GLY A 511 6.71 -9.58 -14.62
C GLY A 511 5.48 -10.47 -14.53
N MET A 512 4.57 -10.16 -13.60
CA MET A 512 3.26 -10.79 -13.48
C MET A 512 2.20 -9.72 -13.29
N HIS A 513 1.11 -9.84 -14.05
CA HIS A 513 0.00 -8.89 -14.07
C HIS A 513 -1.31 -9.66 -14.01
N PHE A 514 -2.25 -9.17 -13.21
CA PHE A 514 -3.53 -9.82 -12.97
C PHE A 514 -4.66 -8.81 -12.83
N ILE A 515 -5.70 -8.95 -13.63
CA ILE A 515 -6.95 -8.20 -13.50
C ILE A 515 -8.06 -9.17 -13.14
N GLY A 516 -8.73 -8.92 -12.05
CA GLY A 516 -9.82 -9.76 -11.57
C GLY A 516 -10.21 -9.46 -10.13
N PRO A 517 -11.17 -10.22 -9.59
CA PRO A 517 -11.53 -10.10 -8.19
C PRO A 517 -10.34 -10.49 -7.29
N GLN A 518 -10.14 -9.71 -6.23
CA GLN A 518 -9.08 -9.95 -5.23
C GLN A 518 -7.65 -10.02 -5.83
N ALA A 519 -7.38 -9.27 -6.90
CA ALA A 519 -6.09 -9.30 -7.57
C ALA A 519 -4.92 -8.99 -6.64
N GLY A 520 -5.11 -8.09 -5.67
CA GLY A 520 -4.09 -7.77 -4.68
C GLY A 520 -3.70 -8.96 -3.81
N GLU A 521 -4.67 -9.76 -3.37
CA GLU A 521 -4.43 -10.95 -2.54
C GLU A 521 -3.71 -12.05 -3.34
N VAL A 522 -4.05 -12.21 -4.63
CA VAL A 522 -3.41 -13.17 -5.53
C VAL A 522 -1.95 -12.82 -5.77
N ILE A 523 -1.68 -11.60 -6.25
CA ILE A 523 -0.33 -11.16 -6.61
C ILE A 523 0.58 -11.04 -5.38
N GLN A 524 0.05 -10.75 -4.18
CA GLN A 524 0.86 -10.73 -2.96
C GLN A 524 1.58 -12.06 -2.73
N GLY A 525 0.92 -13.20 -2.97
CA GLY A 525 1.55 -14.52 -2.86
C GLY A 525 2.63 -14.73 -3.93
N PHE A 526 2.32 -14.42 -5.18
CA PHE A 526 3.27 -14.58 -6.30
C PHE A 526 4.47 -13.62 -6.21
N ALA A 527 4.33 -12.47 -5.56
CA ALA A 527 5.45 -11.54 -5.36
C ALA A 527 6.62 -12.18 -4.59
N ALA A 528 6.34 -13.03 -3.61
CA ALA A 528 7.37 -13.77 -2.88
C ALA A 528 8.08 -14.77 -3.81
N ALA A 529 7.34 -15.46 -4.69
CA ALA A 529 7.91 -16.39 -5.66
C ALA A 529 8.79 -15.65 -6.70
N VAL A 530 8.33 -14.51 -7.22
CA VAL A 530 9.13 -13.68 -8.15
C VAL A 530 10.43 -13.20 -7.48
N LYS A 531 10.39 -12.74 -6.23
CA LYS A 531 11.61 -12.40 -5.46
C LYS A 531 12.54 -13.58 -5.25
N SER A 532 12.00 -14.80 -5.24
CA SER A 532 12.76 -16.05 -5.14
C SER A 532 13.17 -16.62 -6.51
N ASN A 533 13.17 -15.79 -7.56
CA ASN A 533 13.54 -16.17 -8.93
C ASN A 533 12.61 -17.24 -9.53
N LEU A 534 11.30 -17.08 -9.40
CA LEU A 534 10.29 -17.93 -10.05
C LEU A 534 10.60 -18.12 -11.53
N THR A 535 10.49 -19.37 -12.01
CA THR A 535 10.61 -19.73 -13.43
C THR A 535 9.26 -20.22 -13.98
N MET A 536 9.09 -20.17 -15.31
CA MET A 536 7.88 -20.70 -15.94
C MET A 536 7.71 -22.20 -15.67
N ASN A 537 8.80 -22.96 -15.66
CA ASN A 537 8.75 -24.38 -15.34
C ASN A 537 8.21 -24.63 -13.92
N THR A 538 8.68 -23.88 -12.94
CA THR A 538 8.17 -23.95 -11.56
C THR A 538 6.71 -23.55 -11.49
N LEU A 539 6.32 -22.47 -12.14
CA LEU A 539 4.95 -21.97 -12.16
C LEU A 539 3.99 -23.01 -12.75
N MET A 540 4.30 -23.55 -13.93
CA MET A 540 3.45 -24.52 -14.66
C MET A 540 3.42 -25.91 -14.03
N SER A 541 4.45 -26.29 -13.25
CA SER A 541 4.48 -27.56 -12.51
C SER A 541 3.79 -27.46 -11.13
N THR A 542 3.41 -26.26 -10.72
CA THR A 542 2.68 -26.05 -9.46
C THR A 542 1.22 -26.47 -9.64
N VAL A 543 0.73 -27.30 -8.71
CA VAL A 543 -0.69 -27.69 -8.70
C VAL A 543 -1.53 -26.56 -8.13
N GLY A 544 -2.50 -26.10 -8.90
CA GLY A 544 -3.42 -25.04 -8.48
C GLY A 544 -4.45 -25.50 -7.44
N ILE A 545 -4.98 -24.55 -6.69
CA ILE A 545 -6.15 -24.78 -5.82
C ILE A 545 -7.41 -24.58 -6.65
N HIS A 546 -8.19 -25.63 -6.84
CA HIS A 546 -9.43 -25.58 -7.63
C HIS A 546 -10.68 -25.52 -6.72
N PRO A 547 -11.69 -24.69 -7.05
CA PRO A 547 -11.66 -23.62 -8.09
C PRO A 547 -11.20 -22.27 -7.47
N THR A 548 -10.18 -21.67 -8.02
CA THR A 548 -9.71 -20.33 -7.67
C THR A 548 -9.24 -19.55 -8.88
N VAL A 549 -9.27 -18.22 -8.83
CA VAL A 549 -8.71 -17.39 -9.90
C VAL A 549 -7.18 -17.44 -9.96
N ALA A 550 -6.52 -17.80 -8.86
CA ALA A 550 -5.05 -17.89 -8.79
C ALA A 550 -4.49 -19.07 -9.58
N GLU A 551 -5.26 -20.18 -9.72
CA GLU A 551 -4.80 -21.36 -10.46
C GLU A 551 -4.63 -21.09 -11.95
N GLU A 552 -5.24 -20.03 -12.50
CA GLU A 552 -5.10 -19.64 -13.89
C GLU A 552 -3.64 -19.37 -14.27
N PHE A 553 -2.82 -18.91 -13.32
CA PHE A 553 -1.38 -18.76 -13.54
C PHE A 553 -0.66 -20.09 -13.75
N THR A 554 -1.13 -21.18 -13.13
CA THR A 554 -0.48 -22.50 -13.24
C THR A 554 -0.84 -23.25 -14.53
N ARG A 555 -1.84 -22.76 -15.25
CA ARG A 555 -2.34 -23.33 -16.51
C ARG A 555 -1.99 -22.50 -17.74
N ILE A 556 -1.37 -21.33 -17.56
CA ILE A 556 -1.06 -20.38 -18.63
C ILE A 556 -0.06 -20.97 -19.64
N ASN A 557 -0.45 -21.17 -20.88
CA ASN A 557 0.38 -21.82 -21.89
C ASN A 557 0.33 -21.15 -23.28
N ILE A 558 -0.55 -20.15 -23.46
CA ILE A 558 -0.65 -19.38 -24.69
C ILE A 558 0.26 -18.18 -24.60
N THR A 559 1.08 -17.95 -25.64
CA THR A 559 1.94 -16.79 -25.74
C THR A 559 1.45 -15.82 -26.81
N LYS A 560 1.71 -14.52 -26.65
CA LYS A 560 1.39 -13.53 -27.68
C LYS A 560 2.05 -13.86 -29.01
N ARG A 561 3.27 -14.37 -28.99
CA ARG A 561 4.03 -14.77 -30.18
C ARG A 561 3.38 -15.95 -30.94
N SER A 562 2.65 -16.82 -30.25
CA SER A 562 1.98 -17.96 -30.88
C SER A 562 0.83 -17.55 -31.79
N GLY A 563 0.28 -16.35 -31.65
CA GLY A 563 -0.91 -15.88 -32.37
C GLY A 563 -2.21 -16.63 -32.04
N LYS A 564 -2.19 -17.53 -31.04
CA LYS A 564 -3.38 -18.26 -30.61
C LYS A 564 -4.31 -17.35 -29.81
N ASP A 565 -5.61 -17.65 -29.87
CA ASP A 565 -6.63 -16.95 -29.13
C ASP A 565 -6.45 -17.20 -27.61
N PRO A 566 -6.27 -16.16 -26.78
CA PRO A 566 -6.14 -16.29 -25.33
C PRO A 566 -7.47 -16.48 -24.59
N ASN A 567 -8.59 -16.50 -25.28
CA ASN A 567 -9.89 -16.72 -24.67
C ASN A 567 -10.06 -18.21 -24.26
N PRO A 568 -10.71 -18.47 -23.10
CA PRO A 568 -10.92 -19.84 -22.65
C PRO A 568 -11.85 -20.58 -23.59
N ALA A 569 -11.46 -21.81 -24.03
CA ALA A 569 -12.29 -22.67 -24.88
C ALA A 569 -13.49 -23.25 -24.13
N SER A 570 -13.38 -23.41 -22.79
CA SER A 570 -14.47 -23.85 -21.91
C SER A 570 -14.27 -23.32 -20.49
N CYS A 571 -15.29 -23.45 -19.63
CA CYS A 571 -15.21 -23.01 -18.21
C CYS A 571 -14.27 -23.86 -17.36
N CYS A 572 -13.77 -25.00 -17.86
CA CYS A 572 -12.90 -25.93 -17.12
C CYS A 572 -11.63 -26.28 -17.92
N SER A 573 -11.28 -25.51 -18.95
CA SER A 573 -10.12 -25.79 -19.84
C SER A 573 -8.95 -24.86 -19.53
#